data_42acc81314095c3168e56adfaecd2876
#
_entry.id   42acc81314095c3168e56adfaecd2876
#
_cell.length_a   1.000
_cell.length_b   1.000
_cell.length_c   1.000
_cell.angle_alpha   90.00
_cell.angle_beta   90.00
_cell.angle_gamma   90.00
#
_symmetry.space_group_name_H-M   'P 1'
#
loop_
_entity.id
_entity.type
_entity.pdbx_description
1 polymer ?
#
loop_
_entity_poly.entity_id
_entity_poly.type
_entity_poly.pdbx_seq_one_letter_code
_entity_poly.pdbx_strand_id
1 'polypeptide(L)'
;NMAIPTFNAVGFCAHYSKQGDWAFDTALELSKANNKRLNVFHFLNDPFDHNEIKNRNLSHSEIERLAIKKEKELRLYYDERAGEYLDVGFRVCYDNSWTELHRCLLVREFQLLVLAYIKEDAFFAGKPIKEFADNFISPVILVGPDKPEHLSFNSRAVLLAPGLGLDKDKWQESEIVYI
;
A
#
# COMPACT_ATOMS: atom_id res chain seq x y z
N ASN A 1 17.07 1.57 26.71
CA ASN A 1 15.66 1.54 26.26
C ASN A 1 15.58 1.92 24.79
N MET A 2 15.53 0.91 23.94
CA MET A 2 15.26 1.15 22.52
C MET A 2 13.78 1.52 22.37
N ALA A 3 13.55 2.68 21.77
CA ALA A 3 12.18 3.07 21.40
C ALA A 3 11.62 2.07 20.38
N ILE A 4 10.38 1.62 20.58
CA ILE A 4 9.69 0.82 19.57
C ILE A 4 9.47 1.73 18.36
N PRO A 5 9.86 1.30 17.14
CA PRO A 5 9.57 2.09 15.95
C PRO A 5 8.08 2.39 15.86
N THR A 6 7.75 3.63 15.57
CA THR A 6 6.36 4.08 15.45
C THR A 6 6.07 4.54 14.04
N PHE A 7 4.79 4.54 13.70
CA PHE A 7 4.29 5.11 12.44
C PHE A 7 3.05 5.95 12.72
N ASN A 8 2.80 6.96 11.90
CA ASN A 8 1.66 7.86 12.05
C ASN A 8 0.58 7.62 11.00
N ALA A 9 0.95 7.01 9.89
CA ALA A 9 0.01 6.72 8.82
C ALA A 9 0.42 5.43 8.10
N VAL A 10 -0.59 4.68 7.69
CA VAL A 10 -0.46 3.50 6.84
C VAL A 10 -0.79 3.91 5.42
N GLY A 11 0.06 3.55 4.47
CA GLY A 11 -0.19 3.72 3.04
C GLY A 11 -0.67 2.41 2.43
N PHE A 12 -1.65 2.49 1.55
CA PHE A 12 -2.14 1.37 0.77
C PHE A 12 -2.22 1.78 -0.69
N CYS A 13 -1.57 1.01 -1.58
CA CYS A 13 -1.67 1.21 -3.02
C CYS A 13 -2.85 0.41 -3.55
N ALA A 14 -3.87 1.10 -4.06
CA ALA A 14 -5.10 0.48 -4.51
C ALA A 14 -4.86 -0.47 -5.69
N HIS A 15 -5.49 -1.62 -5.63
CA HIS A 15 -5.55 -2.58 -6.71
C HIS A 15 -6.90 -3.30 -6.65
N TYR A 16 -7.65 -3.27 -7.74
CA TYR A 16 -8.99 -3.87 -7.81
C TYR A 16 -8.89 -5.36 -8.13
N SER A 17 -8.58 -6.15 -7.11
CA SER A 17 -8.48 -7.60 -7.14
C SER A 17 -8.85 -8.14 -5.78
N LYS A 18 -9.02 -9.46 -5.65
CA LYS A 18 -9.23 -10.06 -4.33
C LYS A 18 -8.04 -9.83 -3.40
N GLN A 19 -6.81 -9.90 -3.92
CA GLN A 19 -5.60 -9.61 -3.13
C GLN A 19 -5.56 -8.13 -2.72
N GLY A 20 -6.01 -7.24 -3.60
CA GLY A 20 -6.18 -5.83 -3.29
C GLY A 20 -7.16 -5.60 -2.15
N ASP A 21 -8.26 -6.33 -2.14
CA ASP A 21 -9.24 -6.27 -1.05
C ASP A 21 -8.65 -6.78 0.26
N TRP A 22 -7.92 -7.89 0.21
CA TRP A 22 -7.23 -8.42 1.40
C TRP A 22 -6.20 -7.43 1.94
N ALA A 23 -5.43 -6.80 1.05
CA ALA A 23 -4.42 -5.82 1.45
C ALA A 23 -5.08 -4.57 2.05
N PHE A 24 -6.18 -4.10 1.49
CA PHE A 24 -6.94 -3.00 2.08
C PHE A 24 -7.45 -3.36 3.47
N ASP A 25 -8.05 -4.53 3.63
CA ASP A 25 -8.57 -4.98 4.93
C ASP A 25 -7.45 -5.06 5.99
N THR A 26 -6.27 -5.54 5.60
CA THR A 26 -5.09 -5.58 6.47
C THR A 26 -4.63 -4.15 6.83
N ALA A 27 -4.53 -3.26 5.86
CA ALA A 27 -4.16 -1.87 6.10
C ALA A 27 -5.16 -1.17 7.03
N LEU A 28 -6.45 -1.41 6.83
CA LEU A 28 -7.52 -0.88 7.68
C LEU A 28 -7.43 -1.42 9.11
N GLU A 29 -7.23 -2.73 9.27
CA GLU A 29 -7.04 -3.37 10.57
C GLU A 29 -5.86 -2.76 11.33
N LEU A 30 -4.71 -2.59 10.66
CA LEU A 30 -3.53 -1.96 11.23
C LEU A 30 -3.79 -0.51 11.68
N SER A 31 -4.50 0.24 10.84
CA SER A 31 -4.84 1.63 11.13
C SER A 31 -5.77 1.72 12.34
N LYS A 32 -6.82 0.90 12.39
CA LYS A 32 -7.75 0.85 13.52
C LYS A 32 -7.08 0.44 14.82
N ALA A 33 -6.31 -0.65 14.79
CA ALA A 33 -5.65 -1.20 15.97
C ALA A 33 -4.67 -0.20 16.60
N ASN A 34 -4.07 0.66 15.80
CA ASN A 34 -3.07 1.63 16.23
C ASN A 34 -3.60 3.07 16.27
N ASN A 35 -4.87 3.27 15.95
CA ASN A 35 -5.51 4.58 15.87
C ASN A 35 -4.72 5.54 14.96
N LYS A 36 -4.40 5.08 13.75
CA LYS A 36 -3.60 5.81 12.77
C LYS A 36 -4.38 6.09 11.49
N ARG A 37 -3.95 7.10 10.76
CA ARG A 37 -4.53 7.45 9.47
C ARG A 37 -4.19 6.37 8.43
N LEU A 38 -5.14 6.07 7.56
CA LEU A 38 -4.96 5.25 6.38
C LEU A 38 -5.05 6.14 5.15
N ASN A 39 -3.97 6.18 4.36
CA ASN A 39 -3.96 6.88 3.08
C ASN A 39 -3.97 5.87 1.93
N VAL A 40 -4.97 5.99 1.07
CA VAL A 40 -5.18 5.13 -0.09
C VAL A 40 -4.68 5.86 -1.32
N PHE A 41 -3.70 5.26 -2.01
CA PHE A 41 -3.10 5.82 -3.21
C PHE A 41 -3.59 5.09 -4.45
N HIS A 42 -3.91 5.83 -5.49
CA HIS A 42 -4.15 5.30 -6.83
C HIS A 42 -3.18 5.97 -7.80
N PHE A 43 -2.48 5.17 -8.58
CA PHE A 43 -1.52 5.67 -9.55
C PHE A 43 -2.11 5.59 -10.95
N LEU A 44 -2.10 6.70 -11.70
CA LEU A 44 -2.54 6.71 -13.10
C LEU A 44 -1.60 5.88 -13.97
N ASN A 45 -0.31 5.85 -13.61
CA ASN A 45 0.66 4.92 -14.18
C ASN A 45 0.70 3.71 -13.25
N ASP A 46 0.04 2.63 -13.66
CA ASP A 46 -0.18 1.47 -12.79
C ASP A 46 1.12 0.82 -12.35
N PRO A 47 1.47 0.86 -11.04
CA PRO A 47 2.72 0.28 -10.56
C PRO A 47 2.73 -1.25 -10.60
N PHE A 48 1.57 -1.88 -10.72
CA PHE A 48 1.45 -3.33 -10.83
C PHE A 48 1.62 -3.83 -12.27
N ASP A 49 1.63 -2.93 -13.25
CA ASP A 49 1.92 -3.28 -14.62
C ASP A 49 3.43 -3.41 -14.81
N HIS A 50 3.88 -4.51 -15.42
CA HIS A 50 5.29 -4.78 -15.71
C HIS A 50 5.96 -3.62 -16.46
N ASN A 51 5.23 -2.98 -17.37
CA ASN A 51 5.69 -1.85 -18.18
C ASN A 51 4.94 -0.58 -17.81
N GLU A 52 4.91 -0.17 -16.59
CA GLU A 52 4.19 1.02 -16.12
C GLU A 52 3.85 2.01 -17.26
N ILE A 53 2.62 1.88 -17.82
CA ILE A 53 2.19 2.67 -18.99
C ILE A 53 2.04 4.13 -18.57
N LYS A 54 2.78 5.02 -19.26
CA LYS A 54 2.69 6.44 -19.02
C LYS A 54 1.62 7.07 -19.91
N ASN A 55 0.76 7.89 -19.33
CA ASN A 55 -0.25 8.65 -20.05
C ASN A 55 0.42 9.86 -20.75
N ARG A 56 1.29 9.60 -21.75
CA ARG A 56 2.18 10.61 -22.34
C ARG A 56 1.49 11.61 -23.25
N ASN A 57 0.32 11.25 -23.79
CA ASN A 57 -0.36 12.05 -24.80
C ASN A 57 -1.53 12.86 -24.26
N LEU A 58 -1.71 12.89 -22.95
CA LEU A 58 -2.78 13.65 -22.34
C LEU A 58 -2.32 15.07 -22.00
N SER A 59 -3.16 16.05 -22.26
CA SER A 59 -2.93 17.42 -21.81
C SER A 59 -3.05 17.48 -20.29
N HIS A 60 -2.52 18.55 -19.69
CA HIS A 60 -2.62 18.77 -18.26
C HIS A 60 -4.07 18.77 -17.76
N SER A 61 -4.97 19.41 -18.50
CA SER A 61 -6.39 19.44 -18.15
C SER A 61 -7.08 18.08 -18.26
N GLU A 62 -6.67 17.25 -19.23
CA GLU A 62 -7.16 15.87 -19.36
C GLU A 62 -6.72 15.00 -18.20
N ILE A 63 -5.45 15.15 -17.77
CA ILE A 63 -4.90 14.44 -16.60
C ILE A 63 -5.68 14.83 -15.33
N GLU A 64 -5.93 16.13 -15.13
CA GLU A 64 -6.70 16.61 -13.98
C GLU A 64 -8.10 16.02 -13.94
N ARG A 65 -8.80 15.99 -15.08
CA ARG A 65 -10.15 15.41 -15.19
C ARG A 65 -10.13 13.91 -14.90
N LEU A 66 -9.12 13.21 -15.42
CA LEU A 66 -8.95 11.78 -15.17
C LEU A 66 -8.69 11.52 -13.69
N ALA A 67 -7.83 12.32 -13.07
CA ALA A 67 -7.53 12.21 -11.64
C ALA A 67 -8.77 12.42 -10.77
N ILE A 68 -9.59 13.41 -11.09
CA ILE A 68 -10.85 13.67 -10.37
C ILE A 68 -11.80 12.47 -10.48
N LYS A 69 -11.93 11.93 -11.70
CA LYS A 69 -12.77 10.75 -11.96
C LYS A 69 -12.27 9.54 -11.16
N LYS A 70 -10.98 9.29 -11.18
CA LYS A 70 -10.36 8.17 -10.47
C LYS A 70 -10.48 8.33 -8.95
N GLU A 71 -10.37 9.54 -8.43
CA GLU A 71 -10.57 9.79 -7.00
C GLU A 71 -12.00 9.47 -6.59
N LYS A 72 -12.99 9.85 -7.38
CA LYS A 72 -14.39 9.49 -7.10
C LYS A 72 -14.62 7.99 -7.08
N GLU A 73 -14.08 7.27 -8.07
CA GLU A 73 -14.16 5.82 -8.14
C GLU A 73 -13.50 5.16 -6.93
N LEU A 74 -12.34 5.65 -6.54
CA LEU A 74 -11.58 5.17 -5.40
C LEU A 74 -12.36 5.35 -4.10
N ARG A 75 -12.94 6.54 -3.88
CA ARG A 75 -13.76 6.82 -2.71
C ARG A 75 -15.00 5.93 -2.64
N LEU A 76 -15.72 5.80 -3.75
CA LEU A 76 -16.91 4.95 -3.80
C LEU A 76 -16.59 3.50 -3.44
N TYR A 77 -15.47 3.00 -3.91
CA TYR A 77 -15.08 1.61 -3.65
C TYR A 77 -14.66 1.40 -2.19
N TYR A 78 -13.78 2.27 -1.67
CA TYR A 78 -13.14 2.02 -0.37
C TYR A 78 -13.87 2.66 0.81
N ASP A 79 -14.66 3.72 0.64
CA ASP A 79 -15.45 4.28 1.74
C ASP A 79 -16.43 3.24 2.31
N GLU A 80 -17.04 2.45 1.45
CA GLU A 80 -17.93 1.37 1.88
C GLU A 80 -17.18 0.31 2.69
N ARG A 81 -16.00 -0.10 2.21
CA ARG A 81 -15.17 -1.10 2.89
C ARG A 81 -14.59 -0.58 4.21
N ALA A 82 -14.29 0.69 4.29
CA ALA A 82 -13.78 1.32 5.51
C ALA A 82 -14.84 1.38 6.62
N GLY A 83 -16.11 1.35 6.24
CA GLY A 83 -17.22 1.38 7.19
C GLY A 83 -17.22 2.66 8.01
N GLU A 84 -17.20 2.53 9.33
CA GLU A 84 -17.25 3.66 10.24
C GLU A 84 -15.90 4.32 10.52
N TYR A 85 -14.80 3.76 10.00
CA TYR A 85 -13.49 4.34 10.21
C TYR A 85 -13.32 5.58 9.32
N LEU A 86 -13.27 6.76 9.93
CA LEU A 86 -13.28 8.04 9.22
C LEU A 86 -11.89 8.58 8.87
N ASP A 87 -10.84 8.11 9.55
CA ASP A 87 -9.48 8.61 9.33
C ASP A 87 -8.81 7.94 8.12
N VAL A 88 -9.46 8.08 6.97
CA VAL A 88 -9.02 7.54 5.69
C VAL A 88 -8.92 8.68 4.68
N GLY A 89 -7.77 8.79 4.03
CA GLY A 89 -7.54 9.75 2.96
C GLY A 89 -7.33 9.06 1.63
N PHE A 90 -7.54 9.80 0.54
CA PHE A 90 -7.40 9.30 -0.82
C PHE A 90 -6.54 10.25 -1.63
N ARG A 91 -5.61 9.69 -2.40
CA ARG A 91 -4.75 10.47 -3.29
C ARG A 91 -4.59 9.76 -4.62
N VAL A 92 -4.75 10.51 -5.71
CA VAL A 92 -4.41 10.05 -7.07
C VAL A 92 -3.07 10.67 -7.45
N CYS A 93 -2.13 9.81 -7.86
CA CYS A 93 -0.78 10.19 -8.25
C CYS A 93 -0.61 9.99 -9.75
N TYR A 94 0.00 10.94 -10.45
CA TYR A 94 0.13 10.89 -11.91
C TYR A 94 1.55 10.69 -12.41
N ASP A 95 2.53 10.80 -11.56
CA ASP A 95 3.93 10.56 -11.93
C ASP A 95 4.33 9.10 -11.75
N ASN A 96 5.58 8.80 -12.02
CA ASN A 96 6.19 7.50 -11.78
C ASN A 96 5.97 7.07 -10.33
N SER A 97 5.51 5.85 -10.14
CA SER A 97 5.13 5.33 -8.82
C SER A 97 6.28 5.32 -7.81
N TRP A 98 7.49 4.96 -8.23
CA TRP A 98 8.68 4.98 -7.38
C TRP A 98 8.93 6.40 -6.83
N THR A 99 8.93 7.39 -7.73
CA THR A 99 9.12 8.80 -7.37
C THR A 99 8.02 9.32 -6.44
N GLU A 100 6.76 9.00 -6.76
CA GLU A 100 5.62 9.44 -5.97
C GLU A 100 5.62 8.83 -4.58
N LEU A 101 5.94 7.55 -4.46
CA LEU A 101 6.01 6.89 -3.15
C LEU A 101 7.08 7.50 -2.26
N HIS A 102 8.25 7.82 -2.81
CA HIS A 102 9.30 8.50 -2.06
C HIS A 102 8.88 9.91 -1.64
N ARG A 103 8.17 10.61 -2.51
CA ARG A 103 7.65 11.95 -2.18
C ARG A 103 6.62 11.88 -1.05
N CYS A 104 5.68 10.93 -1.13
CA CYS A 104 4.68 10.71 -0.08
C CYS A 104 5.32 10.34 1.26
N LEU A 105 6.36 9.51 1.22
CA LEU A 105 7.11 9.15 2.42
C LEU A 105 7.80 10.37 3.04
N LEU A 106 8.42 11.22 2.22
CA LEU A 106 9.07 12.44 2.66
C LEU A 106 8.12 13.41 3.34
N VAL A 107 6.92 13.58 2.81
CA VAL A 107 5.90 14.45 3.41
C VAL A 107 5.04 13.75 4.45
N ARG A 108 5.44 12.57 4.88
CA ARG A 108 4.84 11.79 5.98
C ARG A 108 3.40 11.36 5.75
N GLU A 109 3.04 11.07 4.50
CA GLU A 109 1.73 10.52 4.18
C GLU A 109 1.62 9.04 4.56
N PHE A 110 2.73 8.36 4.73
CA PHE A 110 2.80 7.03 5.32
C PHE A 110 4.20 6.76 5.88
N GLN A 111 4.30 5.81 6.80
CA GLN A 111 5.56 5.26 7.29
C GLN A 111 5.53 3.72 7.28
N LEU A 112 4.40 3.14 6.94
CA LEU A 112 4.20 1.71 6.73
C LEU A 112 3.37 1.56 5.46
N LEU A 113 3.87 0.79 4.50
CA LEU A 113 3.22 0.57 3.21
C LEU A 113 2.67 -0.85 3.13
N VAL A 114 1.39 -0.96 2.74
CA VAL A 114 0.74 -2.25 2.53
C VAL A 114 0.40 -2.39 1.05
N LEU A 115 0.80 -3.51 0.46
CA LEU A 115 0.63 -3.79 -0.97
C LEU A 115 -0.06 -5.14 -1.18
N ALA A 116 -0.87 -5.20 -2.23
CA ALA A 116 -1.43 -6.44 -2.73
C ALA A 116 -0.32 -7.29 -3.37
N TYR A 117 -0.16 -8.52 -2.90
CA TYR A 117 0.71 -9.53 -3.54
C TYR A 117 -0.18 -10.38 -4.46
N ILE A 118 -0.26 -9.98 -5.74
CA ILE A 118 -1.27 -10.51 -6.66
C ILE A 118 -0.94 -11.93 -7.09
N LYS A 119 0.34 -12.21 -7.35
CA LYS A 119 0.87 -13.51 -7.76
C LYS A 119 2.37 -13.56 -7.48
N GLU A 120 2.96 -14.76 -7.42
CA GLU A 120 4.36 -14.96 -7.04
C GLU A 120 5.36 -14.15 -7.88
N ASP A 121 5.14 -14.02 -9.18
CA ASP A 121 6.01 -13.29 -10.10
C ASP A 121 5.50 -11.88 -10.42
N ALA A 122 4.67 -11.32 -9.57
CA ALA A 122 4.12 -9.96 -9.77
C ALA A 122 5.22 -8.90 -9.73
N PHE A 123 4.96 -7.80 -10.44
CA PHE A 123 5.80 -6.62 -10.45
C PHE A 123 5.16 -5.49 -9.65
N PHE A 124 6.00 -4.62 -9.14
CA PHE A 124 5.57 -3.36 -8.55
C PHE A 124 6.63 -2.29 -8.77
N ALA A 125 6.23 -1.14 -9.28
CA ALA A 125 7.12 -0.01 -9.56
C ALA A 125 8.34 -0.40 -10.41
N GLY A 126 8.13 -1.25 -11.41
CA GLY A 126 9.15 -1.67 -12.36
C GLY A 126 10.09 -2.76 -11.87
N LYS A 127 9.81 -3.36 -10.71
CA LYS A 127 10.64 -4.43 -10.12
C LYS A 127 9.78 -5.63 -9.73
N PRO A 128 10.37 -6.84 -9.66
CA PRO A 128 9.69 -7.93 -8.95
C PRO A 128 9.24 -7.45 -7.57
N ILE A 129 8.03 -7.77 -7.17
CA ILE A 129 7.43 -7.16 -5.97
C ILE A 129 8.24 -7.45 -4.69
N LYS A 130 8.82 -8.63 -4.56
CA LYS A 130 9.69 -8.96 -3.42
C LYS A 130 10.96 -8.12 -3.41
N GLU A 131 11.55 -7.89 -4.58
CA GLU A 131 12.71 -7.01 -4.72
C GLU A 131 12.35 -5.57 -4.36
N PHE A 132 11.19 -5.09 -4.80
CA PHE A 132 10.69 -3.79 -4.39
C PHE A 132 10.60 -3.70 -2.86
N ALA A 133 9.95 -4.68 -2.23
CA ALA A 133 9.77 -4.70 -0.78
C ALA A 133 11.10 -4.70 -0.03
N ASP A 134 12.05 -5.52 -0.48
CA ASP A 134 13.38 -5.59 0.13
C ASP A 134 14.14 -4.27 0.07
N ASN A 135 14.01 -3.56 -1.04
CA ASN A 135 14.80 -2.36 -1.31
C ASN A 135 14.12 -1.06 -0.86
N PHE A 136 12.83 -1.12 -0.56
CA PHE A 136 12.12 0.10 -0.18
C PHE A 136 12.56 0.58 1.20
N ILE A 137 12.70 1.90 1.33
CA ILE A 137 13.26 2.52 2.53
C ILE A 137 12.33 2.47 3.75
N SER A 138 11.03 2.25 3.56
CA SER A 138 10.08 2.14 4.67
C SER A 138 9.70 0.68 4.94
N PRO A 139 9.07 0.39 6.09
CA PRO A 139 8.38 -0.89 6.30
C PRO A 139 7.37 -1.17 5.20
N VAL A 140 7.36 -2.40 4.68
CA VAL A 140 6.43 -2.89 3.65
C VAL A 140 5.87 -4.23 4.08
N ILE A 141 4.56 -4.37 3.94
CA ILE A 141 3.83 -5.63 4.13
C ILE A 141 3.14 -5.98 2.82
N LEU A 142 3.41 -7.17 2.30
CA LEU A 142 2.72 -7.74 1.14
C LEU A 142 1.63 -8.68 1.63
N VAL A 143 0.45 -8.62 1.03
CA VAL A 143 -0.69 -9.45 1.43
C VAL A 143 -1.13 -10.34 0.27
N GLY A 144 -1.05 -11.64 0.48
CA GLY A 144 -1.35 -12.66 -0.53
C GLY A 144 -0.13 -13.51 -0.85
N PRO A 145 -0.11 -14.19 -2.04
CA PRO A 145 -1.15 -14.21 -3.07
C PRO A 145 -2.25 -15.25 -2.84
N ASP A 146 -2.01 -16.25 -1.97
CA ASP A 146 -2.88 -17.42 -1.85
C ASP A 146 -4.08 -17.20 -0.93
N LYS A 147 -3.88 -16.43 0.14
CA LYS A 147 -4.89 -16.21 1.18
C LYS A 147 -4.63 -14.89 1.91
N PRO A 148 -5.67 -14.29 2.52
CA PRO A 148 -5.53 -13.00 3.22
C PRO A 148 -4.61 -13.05 4.44
N GLU A 149 -4.42 -14.21 5.06
CA GLU A 149 -3.55 -14.40 6.23
C GLU A 149 -2.07 -14.50 5.85
N HIS A 150 -1.76 -14.71 4.57
CA HIS A 150 -0.38 -14.82 4.11
C HIS A 150 0.24 -13.43 3.96
N LEU A 151 1.07 -13.05 4.91
CA LEU A 151 1.76 -11.76 4.95
C LEU A 151 3.26 -11.96 4.73
N SER A 152 3.86 -11.07 3.94
CA SER A 152 5.31 -11.02 3.76
C SER A 152 5.80 -9.67 4.26
N PHE A 153 6.76 -9.67 5.19
CA PHE A 153 7.33 -8.47 5.78
C PHE A 153 8.74 -8.23 5.25
N ASN A 154 9.05 -7.00 4.87
CA ASN A 154 10.45 -6.66 4.67
C ASN A 154 11.16 -6.49 6.04
N SER A 155 12.48 -6.36 6.04
CA SER A 155 13.25 -6.29 7.29
C SER A 155 12.81 -5.15 8.21
N ARG A 156 12.39 -4.02 7.64
CA ARG A 156 11.90 -2.88 8.41
C ARG A 156 10.54 -3.13 9.04
N ALA A 157 9.65 -3.81 8.33
CA ALA A 157 8.33 -4.16 8.84
C ALA A 157 8.41 -5.18 9.99
N VAL A 158 9.38 -6.08 9.95
CA VAL A 158 9.62 -7.04 11.05
C VAL A 158 9.84 -6.33 12.38
N LEU A 159 10.53 -5.19 12.37
CA LEU A 159 10.78 -4.41 13.59
C LEU A 159 9.50 -3.82 14.19
N LEU A 160 8.50 -3.54 13.37
CA LEU A 160 7.22 -3.01 13.82
C LEU A 160 6.24 -4.09 14.29
N ALA A 161 6.43 -5.30 13.79
CA ALA A 161 5.43 -6.36 13.87
C ALA A 161 4.90 -6.67 15.27
N PRO A 162 5.72 -6.73 16.34
CA PRO A 162 5.20 -7.02 17.68
C PRO A 162 4.20 -6.00 18.21
N GLY A 163 4.25 -4.76 17.72
CA GLY A 163 3.38 -3.67 18.14
C GLY A 163 2.22 -3.36 17.20
N LEU A 164 2.05 -4.13 16.12
CA LEU A 164 1.05 -3.80 15.10
C LEU A 164 -0.40 -4.17 15.45
N GLY A 165 -0.61 -5.03 16.45
CA GLY A 165 -1.95 -5.47 16.81
C GLY A 165 -2.60 -6.39 15.78
N LEU A 166 -1.79 -7.09 14.99
CA LEU A 166 -2.27 -8.09 14.03
C LEU A 166 -2.75 -9.34 14.75
N ASP A 167 -3.72 -10.03 14.14
CA ASP A 167 -4.16 -11.33 14.58
C ASP A 167 -2.97 -12.29 14.67
N LYS A 168 -2.90 -13.07 15.75
CA LYS A 168 -1.82 -14.04 15.99
C LYS A 168 -1.71 -15.08 14.87
N ASP A 169 -2.83 -15.48 14.29
CA ASP A 169 -2.83 -16.47 13.22
C ASP A 169 -2.15 -15.91 11.97
N LYS A 170 -2.43 -14.65 11.61
CA LYS A 170 -1.75 -13.96 10.53
C LYS A 170 -0.25 -13.84 10.79
N TRP A 171 0.11 -13.53 12.04
CA TRP A 171 1.49 -13.38 12.46
C TRP A 171 2.29 -14.68 12.30
N GLN A 172 1.71 -15.80 12.71
CA GLN A 172 2.37 -17.12 12.65
C GLN A 172 2.58 -17.60 11.21
N GLU A 173 1.74 -17.17 10.29
CA GLU A 173 1.84 -17.54 8.88
C GLU A 173 2.66 -16.56 8.04
N SER A 174 3.18 -15.50 8.65
CA SER A 174 3.93 -14.46 7.93
C SER A 174 5.26 -15.00 7.38
N GLU A 175 5.63 -14.47 6.21
CA GLU A 175 6.91 -14.71 5.57
C GLU A 175 7.78 -13.46 5.68
N ILE A 176 9.07 -13.64 6.02
CA ILE A 176 10.03 -12.54 6.05
C ILE A 176 10.74 -12.49 4.69
N VAL A 177 10.71 -11.33 4.05
CA VAL A 177 11.40 -11.10 2.78
C VAL A 177 12.78 -10.53 3.09
N TYR A 178 13.84 -11.21 2.60
CA TYR A 178 15.23 -10.77 2.77
C TYR A 178 15.84 -10.36 1.43
N ILE A 179 16.80 -9.44 1.48
CA ILE A 179 17.61 -9.03 0.34
C ILE A 179 18.59 -10.16 -0.04
#